data_1a4ca995c6147b15264eaafe3f5a28f2
#
_entry.id   1a4ca995c6147b15264eaafe3f5a28f2
#
_cell.length_a   1.000
_cell.length_b   1.000
_cell.length_c   1.000
_cell.angle_alpha   90.00
_cell.angle_beta   90.00
_cell.angle_gamma   90.00
#
_symmetry.space_group_name_H-M   'P 1'
#
loop_
_entity.id
_entity.type
_entity.pdbx_description
1 polymer ?
#
loop_
_entity_poly.entity_id
_entity_poly.type
_entity_poly.pdbx_seq_one_letter_code
_entity_poly.pdbx_strand_id
1 'polypeptide(L)'
;MATMNTADIGFEREIWKAADKMRGNIDASEYKSVVLGLIFLKYISDKFETKYRQLVAEGEGFEEDKDEYTAENIFYVPTEARWERIAAEAHTPEIGQVIDNAMRAIEKENKRLKDILPKNFARPELDKRRLGDVVDLFTNIRMHEHGDSKDILGRAYEYCLSKFAEAEGKLAGEFYTPACIVKTLLICLLYTSPSPRDA
;
A
#
# COMPACT_ATOMS: atom_id res chain seq x y z
N MET A 1 -25.20 17.95 -9.68
CA MET A 1 -23.95 17.84 -10.45
C MET A 1 -22.81 18.24 -9.51
N ALA A 2 -22.18 17.26 -8.88
CA ALA A 2 -21.03 17.52 -8.04
C ALA A 2 -19.80 17.63 -8.96
N THR A 3 -19.19 18.78 -8.99
CA THR A 3 -17.92 19.01 -9.67
C THR A 3 -16.84 18.22 -8.94
N MET A 4 -16.47 17.08 -9.50
CA MET A 4 -15.24 16.39 -9.10
C MET A 4 -14.08 17.34 -9.31
N ASN A 5 -13.39 17.68 -8.24
CA ASN A 5 -12.17 18.47 -8.30
C ASN A 5 -11.06 17.53 -8.82
N THR A 6 -10.91 17.50 -10.13
CA THR A 6 -9.99 16.64 -10.86
C THR A 6 -8.61 17.29 -10.92
N ALA A 7 -7.90 17.28 -9.81
CA ALA A 7 -6.46 17.19 -9.88
C ALA A 7 -6.12 15.71 -10.15
N ASP A 8 -6.33 15.28 -11.39
CA ASP A 8 -6.07 13.93 -11.87
C ASP A 8 -4.55 13.70 -11.87
N ILE A 9 -4.03 13.00 -10.89
CA ILE A 9 -2.57 12.77 -10.74
C ILE A 9 -2.10 11.63 -11.65
N GLY A 10 -2.91 11.12 -12.56
CA GLY A 10 -2.49 10.10 -13.52
C GLY A 10 -2.22 8.71 -12.91
N PHE A 11 -1.57 8.63 -11.74
CA PHE A 11 -1.23 7.36 -11.08
C PHE A 11 -2.46 6.61 -10.56
N GLU A 12 -3.53 7.31 -10.20
CA GLU A 12 -4.79 6.71 -9.74
C GLU A 12 -5.43 5.83 -10.82
N ARG A 13 -5.35 6.25 -12.09
CA ARG A 13 -5.79 5.41 -13.22
C ARG A 13 -4.90 4.19 -13.39
N GLU A 14 -3.62 4.30 -13.14
CA GLU A 14 -2.69 3.18 -13.24
C GLU A 14 -2.93 2.16 -12.13
N ILE A 15 -3.17 2.63 -10.91
CA ILE A 15 -3.61 1.78 -9.81
C ILE A 15 -4.92 1.04 -10.17
N TRP A 16 -5.89 1.76 -10.77
CA TRP A 16 -7.13 1.13 -11.18
C TRP A 16 -6.94 0.10 -12.29
N LYS A 17 -6.09 0.38 -13.29
CA LYS A 17 -5.75 -0.61 -14.32
C LYS A 17 -5.13 -1.88 -13.71
N ALA A 18 -4.27 -1.69 -12.71
CA ALA A 18 -3.69 -2.79 -11.96
C ALA A 18 -4.77 -3.58 -11.21
N ALA A 19 -5.65 -2.88 -10.51
CA ALA A 19 -6.78 -3.46 -9.82
C ALA A 19 -7.71 -4.23 -10.76
N ASP A 20 -8.06 -3.68 -11.92
CA ASP A 20 -8.96 -4.31 -12.88
C ASP A 20 -8.39 -5.60 -13.48
N LYS A 21 -7.07 -5.71 -13.62
CA LYS A 21 -6.40 -6.96 -14.02
C LYS A 21 -6.60 -8.10 -13.02
N MET A 22 -6.76 -7.79 -11.74
CA MET A 22 -7.06 -8.78 -10.70
C MET A 22 -8.49 -9.29 -10.75
N ARG A 23 -9.39 -8.55 -11.44
CA ARG A 23 -10.78 -8.93 -11.61
C ARG A 23 -10.85 -10.24 -12.42
N GLY A 24 -11.19 -11.32 -11.77
CA GLY A 24 -11.29 -12.66 -12.33
C GLY A 24 -12.32 -13.49 -11.59
N ASN A 25 -11.96 -14.72 -11.23
CA ASN A 25 -12.82 -15.66 -10.51
C ASN A 25 -12.85 -15.44 -8.98
N ILE A 26 -12.38 -14.28 -8.50
CA ILE A 26 -12.30 -13.95 -7.07
C ILE A 26 -13.48 -13.07 -6.71
N ASP A 27 -14.03 -13.25 -5.51
CA ASP A 27 -15.08 -12.38 -4.97
C ASP A 27 -14.60 -10.91 -4.92
N ALA A 28 -15.53 -9.99 -5.20
CA ALA A 28 -15.22 -8.57 -5.28
C ALA A 28 -14.62 -8.01 -3.96
N SER A 29 -15.09 -8.51 -2.81
CA SER A 29 -14.56 -8.07 -1.51
C SER A 29 -13.14 -8.52 -1.27
N GLU A 30 -12.80 -9.69 -1.74
CA GLU A 30 -11.47 -10.28 -1.59
C GLU A 30 -10.43 -9.62 -2.48
N TYR A 31 -10.78 -9.35 -3.73
CA TYR A 31 -9.87 -8.68 -4.64
C TYR A 31 -9.57 -7.24 -4.21
N LYS A 32 -10.56 -6.53 -3.63
CA LYS A 32 -10.36 -5.22 -3.02
C LYS A 32 -9.30 -5.25 -1.92
N SER A 33 -9.40 -6.21 -1.02
CA SER A 33 -8.45 -6.39 0.08
C SER A 33 -7.02 -6.59 -0.43
N VAL A 34 -6.84 -7.38 -1.50
CA VAL A 34 -5.55 -7.63 -2.13
C VAL A 34 -4.96 -6.34 -2.73
N VAL A 35 -5.74 -5.62 -3.52
CA VAL A 35 -5.29 -4.38 -4.17
C VAL A 35 -4.94 -3.32 -3.15
N LEU A 36 -5.81 -3.09 -2.16
CA LEU A 36 -5.57 -2.08 -1.12
C LEU A 36 -4.37 -2.44 -0.24
N GLY A 37 -4.17 -3.74 0.04
CA GLY A 37 -2.98 -4.21 0.74
C GLY A 37 -1.69 -3.94 -0.04
N LEU A 38 -1.69 -4.15 -1.36
CA LEU A 38 -0.52 -3.86 -2.21
C LEU A 38 -0.25 -2.35 -2.33
N ILE A 39 -1.28 -1.53 -2.45
CA ILE A 39 -1.14 -0.06 -2.43
C ILE A 39 -0.46 0.38 -1.14
N PHE A 40 -0.92 -0.14 0.00
CA PHE A 40 -0.33 0.18 1.29
C PHE A 40 1.12 -0.28 1.39
N LEU A 41 1.41 -1.52 0.99
CA LEU A 41 2.77 -2.08 0.99
C LEU A 41 3.71 -1.24 0.12
N LYS A 42 3.27 -0.88 -1.08
CA LYS A 42 4.05 -0.01 -1.98
C LYS A 42 4.31 1.36 -1.36
N TYR A 43 3.28 1.97 -0.76
CA TYR A 43 3.41 3.28 -0.11
C TYR A 43 4.44 3.29 1.02
N ILE A 44 4.36 2.31 1.95
CA ILE A 44 5.33 2.26 3.05
C ILE A 44 6.74 1.94 2.55
N SER A 45 6.87 1.09 1.53
CA SER A 45 8.16 0.77 0.92
C SER A 45 8.78 1.98 0.25
N ASP A 46 8.02 2.77 -0.49
CA ASP A 46 8.53 3.99 -1.13
C ASP A 46 8.94 5.05 -0.11
N LYS A 47 8.20 5.18 0.98
CA LYS A 47 8.55 6.08 2.09
C LYS A 47 9.84 5.67 2.77
N PHE A 48 9.96 4.39 3.09
CA PHE A 48 11.17 3.82 3.68
C PHE A 48 12.35 4.03 2.75
N GLU A 49 12.24 3.67 1.47
CA GLU A 49 13.32 3.76 0.49
C GLU A 49 13.81 5.21 0.30
N THR A 50 12.90 6.17 0.33
CA THR A 50 13.26 7.60 0.23
C THR A 50 14.14 8.02 1.42
N LYS A 51 13.75 7.66 2.64
CA LYS A 51 14.53 7.94 3.85
C LYS A 51 15.85 7.16 3.86
N TYR A 52 15.81 5.88 3.48
CA TYR A 52 16.99 5.02 3.38
C TYR A 52 18.06 5.65 2.48
N ARG A 53 17.68 6.09 1.28
CA ARG A 53 18.61 6.76 0.35
C ARG A 53 19.15 8.08 0.91
N GLN A 54 18.33 8.82 1.64
CA GLN A 54 18.78 10.03 2.33
C GLN A 54 19.87 9.71 3.35
N LEU A 55 19.63 8.73 4.25
CA LEU A 55 20.60 8.33 5.27
C LEU A 55 21.90 7.77 4.67
N VAL A 56 21.80 6.99 3.58
CA VAL A 56 22.98 6.53 2.83
C VAL A 56 23.77 7.71 2.26
N ALA A 57 23.09 8.75 1.74
CA ALA A 57 23.75 9.94 1.19
C ALA A 57 24.41 10.80 2.29
N GLU A 58 23.87 10.81 3.49
CA GLU A 58 24.47 11.45 4.67
C GLU A 58 25.74 10.74 5.12
N GLY A 59 25.86 9.43 4.87
CA GLY A 59 27.09 8.65 5.05
C GLY A 59 27.49 8.38 6.50
N GLU A 60 26.55 8.52 7.45
CA GLU A 60 26.80 8.32 8.88
C GLU A 60 26.60 6.85 9.33
N GLY A 61 26.08 5.98 8.45
CA GLY A 61 25.89 4.54 8.72
C GLY A 61 24.64 4.21 9.53
N PHE A 62 23.66 5.12 9.58
CA PHE A 62 22.41 4.95 10.32
C PHE A 62 21.23 4.45 9.46
N GLU A 63 21.48 4.06 8.21
CA GLU A 63 20.45 3.64 7.27
C GLU A 63 19.64 2.39 7.68
N GLU A 64 20.18 1.61 8.62
CA GLU A 64 19.46 0.45 9.20
C GLU A 64 18.99 0.70 10.66
N ASP A 65 19.18 1.93 11.17
CA ASP A 65 18.71 2.29 12.50
C ASP A 65 17.20 2.62 12.48
N LYS A 66 16.41 1.83 13.21
CA LYS A 66 14.96 1.97 13.25
C LYS A 66 14.49 3.28 13.87
N ASP A 67 15.28 3.86 14.76
CA ASP A 67 14.90 5.08 15.47
C ASP A 67 14.88 6.28 14.50
N GLU A 68 15.75 6.28 13.47
CA GLU A 68 15.74 7.28 12.41
C GLU A 68 14.41 7.33 11.63
N TYR A 69 13.80 6.18 11.40
CA TYR A 69 12.52 6.07 10.71
C TYR A 69 11.37 6.42 11.64
N THR A 70 11.43 5.93 12.87
CA THR A 70 10.38 6.16 13.88
C THR A 70 10.26 7.63 14.23
N ALA A 71 11.37 8.37 14.32
CA ALA A 71 11.40 9.81 14.59
C ALA A 71 10.61 10.62 13.55
N GLU A 72 10.62 10.17 12.28
CA GLU A 72 9.88 10.81 11.19
C GLU A 72 8.51 10.16 10.89
N ASN A 73 8.05 9.26 11.75
CA ASN A 73 6.82 8.51 11.53
C ASN A 73 6.83 7.66 10.24
N ILE A 74 7.98 7.10 9.91
CA ILE A 74 8.16 6.17 8.80
C ILE A 74 8.20 4.74 9.37
N PHE A 75 7.47 3.82 8.74
CA PHE A 75 7.55 2.41 9.11
C PHE A 75 8.87 1.81 8.62
N TYR A 76 9.56 1.11 9.50
CA TYR A 76 10.76 0.39 9.12
C TYR A 76 10.42 -0.82 8.25
N VAL A 77 11.12 -0.96 7.11
CA VAL A 77 10.94 -2.08 6.20
C VAL A 77 12.20 -2.95 6.20
N PRO A 78 12.15 -4.14 6.82
CA PRO A 78 13.30 -5.04 6.85
C PRO A 78 13.66 -5.53 5.44
N THR A 79 14.91 -5.93 5.25
CA THR A 79 15.49 -6.26 3.93
C THR A 79 14.67 -7.29 3.16
N GLU A 80 14.14 -8.31 3.84
CA GLU A 80 13.29 -9.34 3.23
C GLU A 80 11.91 -8.84 2.76
N ALA A 81 11.49 -7.66 3.21
CA ALA A 81 10.20 -7.06 2.88
C ALA A 81 10.29 -5.86 1.93
N ARG A 82 11.48 -5.47 1.50
CA ARG A 82 11.70 -4.35 0.58
C ARG A 82 11.06 -4.63 -0.78
N TRP A 83 10.49 -3.59 -1.38
CA TRP A 83 9.75 -3.73 -2.63
C TRP A 83 10.56 -4.33 -3.78
N GLU A 84 11.84 -4.00 -3.87
CA GLU A 84 12.73 -4.55 -4.89
C GLU A 84 12.80 -6.08 -4.84
N ARG A 85 12.80 -6.66 -3.64
CA ARG A 85 12.78 -8.11 -3.46
C ARG A 85 11.45 -8.72 -3.88
N ILE A 86 10.34 -8.07 -3.53
CA ILE A 86 9.00 -8.51 -3.94
C ILE A 86 8.87 -8.45 -5.47
N ALA A 87 9.35 -7.37 -6.09
CA ALA A 87 9.35 -7.20 -7.54
C ALA A 87 10.22 -8.25 -8.26
N ALA A 88 11.37 -8.61 -7.70
CA ALA A 88 12.23 -9.66 -8.25
C ALA A 88 11.53 -11.03 -8.28
N GLU A 89 10.64 -11.30 -7.34
CA GLU A 89 9.88 -12.55 -7.23
C GLU A 89 8.48 -12.47 -7.88
N ALA A 90 8.13 -11.38 -8.55
CA ALA A 90 6.78 -11.10 -9.06
C ALA A 90 6.20 -12.20 -9.95
N HIS A 91 7.04 -12.85 -10.75
CA HIS A 91 6.63 -13.90 -11.69
C HIS A 91 6.89 -15.34 -11.21
N THR A 92 7.23 -15.51 -9.93
CA THR A 92 7.36 -16.83 -9.33
C THR A 92 6.00 -17.36 -8.84
N PRO A 93 5.80 -18.67 -8.75
CA PRO A 93 4.59 -19.25 -8.17
C PRO A 93 4.42 -18.87 -6.68
N GLU A 94 5.51 -18.51 -6.02
CA GLU A 94 5.61 -18.18 -4.61
C GLU A 94 5.29 -16.72 -4.29
N ILE A 95 5.02 -15.86 -5.28
CA ILE A 95 4.78 -14.42 -5.08
C ILE A 95 3.78 -14.10 -3.98
N GLY A 96 2.71 -14.88 -3.87
CA GLY A 96 1.74 -14.70 -2.78
C GLY A 96 2.36 -14.93 -1.40
N GLN A 97 3.21 -15.96 -1.26
CA GLN A 97 3.90 -16.25 -0.02
C GLN A 97 4.97 -15.20 0.30
N VAL A 98 5.65 -14.69 -0.73
CA VAL A 98 6.63 -13.60 -0.60
C VAL A 98 5.96 -12.37 -0.01
N ILE A 99 4.80 -11.96 -0.54
CA ILE A 99 4.04 -10.81 -0.04
C ILE A 99 3.55 -11.06 1.39
N ASP A 100 2.98 -12.23 1.69
CA ASP A 100 2.52 -12.57 3.04
C ASP A 100 3.67 -12.55 4.06
N ASN A 101 4.84 -13.02 3.68
CA ASN A 101 6.03 -12.99 4.52
C ASN A 101 6.55 -11.56 4.72
N ALA A 102 6.53 -10.73 3.68
CA ALA A 102 6.88 -9.31 3.77
C ALA A 102 5.95 -8.58 4.75
N MET A 103 4.62 -8.81 4.66
CA MET A 103 3.65 -8.23 5.58
C MET A 103 3.93 -8.64 7.04
N ARG A 104 4.23 -9.93 7.28
CA ARG A 104 4.59 -10.43 8.63
C ARG A 104 5.89 -9.80 9.15
N ALA A 105 6.89 -9.67 8.28
CA ALA A 105 8.17 -9.08 8.66
C ALA A 105 8.00 -7.60 9.04
N ILE A 106 7.22 -6.83 8.28
CA ILE A 106 6.91 -5.44 8.57
C ILE A 106 6.14 -5.32 9.90
N GLU A 107 5.14 -6.16 10.15
CA GLU A 107 4.40 -6.14 11.43
C GLU A 107 5.30 -6.46 12.63
N LYS A 108 6.22 -7.40 12.47
CA LYS A 108 7.18 -7.78 13.52
C LYS A 108 8.04 -6.60 13.95
N GLU A 109 8.48 -5.81 13.00
CA GLU A 109 9.34 -4.64 13.25
C GLU A 109 8.56 -3.41 13.71
N ASN A 110 7.27 -3.33 13.37
CA ASN A 110 6.43 -2.17 13.66
C ASN A 110 5.25 -2.56 14.56
N LYS A 111 5.40 -2.45 15.87
CA LYS A 111 4.38 -2.85 16.85
C LYS A 111 2.99 -2.25 16.60
N ARG A 112 2.91 -1.07 15.98
CA ARG A 112 1.65 -0.39 15.64
C ARG A 112 0.88 -1.07 14.52
N LEU A 113 1.56 -1.83 13.66
CA LEU A 113 0.94 -2.59 12.56
C LEU A 113 0.57 -4.03 12.95
N LYS A 114 0.82 -4.43 14.18
CA LYS A 114 0.59 -5.80 14.63
C LYS A 114 -0.84 -6.26 14.34
N ASP A 115 -0.95 -7.38 13.64
CA ASP A 115 -2.21 -8.05 13.26
C ASP A 115 -3.17 -7.20 12.40
N ILE A 116 -2.65 -6.18 11.72
CA ILE A 116 -3.44 -5.26 10.89
C ILE A 116 -3.29 -5.55 9.40
N LEU A 117 -2.07 -5.92 8.96
CA LEU A 117 -1.80 -6.09 7.53
C LEU A 117 -2.48 -7.36 6.98
N PRO A 118 -3.01 -7.32 5.75
CA PRO A 118 -3.58 -8.50 5.10
C PRO A 118 -2.49 -9.54 4.82
N LYS A 119 -2.77 -10.80 5.10
CA LYS A 119 -1.85 -11.95 4.90
C LYS A 119 -2.60 -13.08 4.20
N ASN A 120 -3.19 -12.78 3.06
CA ASN A 120 -4.05 -13.68 2.29
C ASN A 120 -3.67 -13.75 0.79
N PHE A 121 -2.42 -13.40 0.47
CA PHE A 121 -1.93 -13.40 -0.91
C PHE A 121 -1.50 -14.78 -1.39
N ALA A 122 -1.13 -15.68 -0.47
CA ALA A 122 -0.71 -17.05 -0.81
C ALA A 122 -1.86 -18.00 -1.17
N ARG A 123 -3.12 -17.61 -0.93
CA ARG A 123 -4.30 -18.47 -1.16
C ARG A 123 -4.38 -19.00 -2.59
N PRO A 124 -4.89 -20.23 -2.79
CA PRO A 124 -4.95 -20.88 -4.11
C PRO A 124 -5.86 -20.15 -5.10
N GLU A 125 -6.93 -19.50 -4.63
CA GLU A 125 -7.92 -18.80 -5.44
C GLU A 125 -7.36 -17.55 -6.12
N LEU A 126 -6.25 -17.01 -5.59
CA LEU A 126 -5.57 -15.85 -6.15
C LEU A 126 -4.62 -16.25 -7.27
N ASP A 127 -4.90 -15.81 -8.48
CA ASP A 127 -4.05 -16.06 -9.65
C ASP A 127 -2.68 -15.36 -9.48
N LYS A 128 -1.63 -16.17 -9.35
CA LYS A 128 -0.26 -15.70 -9.10
C LYS A 128 0.33 -14.90 -10.27
N ARG A 129 -0.07 -15.19 -11.51
CA ARG A 129 0.37 -14.44 -12.69
C ARG A 129 -0.21 -13.03 -12.66
N ARG A 130 -1.53 -12.92 -12.39
CA ARG A 130 -2.19 -11.61 -12.26
C ARG A 130 -1.62 -10.80 -11.09
N LEU A 131 -1.31 -11.47 -9.98
CA LEU A 131 -0.67 -10.84 -8.83
C LEU A 131 0.70 -10.28 -9.22
N GLY A 132 1.52 -11.02 -9.95
CA GLY A 132 2.79 -10.56 -10.49
C GLY A 132 2.65 -9.36 -11.42
N ASP A 133 1.70 -9.41 -12.35
CA ASP A 133 1.41 -8.28 -13.25
C ASP A 133 1.03 -7.02 -12.49
N VAL A 134 0.32 -7.14 -11.36
CA VAL A 134 -0.03 -6.00 -10.50
C VAL A 134 1.20 -5.47 -9.77
N VAL A 135 2.07 -6.34 -9.28
CA VAL A 135 3.35 -5.93 -8.66
C VAL A 135 4.20 -5.15 -9.67
N ASP A 136 4.30 -5.60 -10.92
CA ASP A 136 5.03 -4.89 -11.98
C ASP A 136 4.43 -3.50 -12.26
N LEU A 137 3.11 -3.40 -12.32
CA LEU A 137 2.46 -2.11 -12.53
C LEU A 137 2.75 -1.16 -11.37
N PHE A 138 2.67 -1.63 -10.13
CA PHE A 138 2.99 -0.81 -8.95
C PHE A 138 4.46 -0.45 -8.85
N THR A 139 5.37 -1.28 -9.37
CA THR A 139 6.80 -0.98 -9.43
C THR A 139 7.07 0.28 -10.25
N ASN A 140 6.28 0.50 -11.30
CA ASN A 140 6.42 1.67 -12.17
C ASN A 140 5.72 2.94 -11.62
N ILE A 141 4.93 2.81 -10.54
CA ILE A 141 4.25 3.94 -9.90
C ILE A 141 5.14 4.48 -8.78
N ARG A 142 5.57 5.75 -8.90
CA ARG A 142 6.33 6.45 -7.87
C ARG A 142 5.41 7.28 -7.00
N MET A 143 4.98 6.72 -5.87
CA MET A 143 4.02 7.39 -5.00
C MET A 143 4.59 8.63 -4.30
N HIS A 144 5.91 8.76 -4.18
CA HIS A 144 6.55 9.89 -3.50
C HIS A 144 6.75 11.15 -4.35
N GLU A 145 6.66 11.06 -5.69
CA GLU A 145 6.90 12.19 -6.60
C GLU A 145 5.66 13.10 -6.79
N HIS A 146 4.50 12.71 -6.29
CA HIS A 146 3.21 13.35 -6.62
C HIS A 146 2.68 14.32 -5.54
N GLY A 147 3.53 14.97 -4.75
CA GLY A 147 3.13 16.02 -3.79
C GLY A 147 3.14 15.55 -2.33
N ASP A 148 2.40 16.28 -1.46
CA ASP A 148 2.42 16.03 -0.02
C ASP A 148 1.95 14.60 0.27
N SER A 149 2.89 13.76 0.67
CA SER A 149 2.74 12.31 0.73
C SER A 149 1.63 11.80 1.66
N LYS A 150 1.12 12.67 2.54
CA LYS A 150 0.04 12.33 3.48
C LYS A 150 -1.29 12.12 2.78
N ASP A 151 -1.52 12.83 1.67
CA ASP A 151 -2.78 12.79 0.92
C ASP A 151 -2.78 11.70 -0.18
N ILE A 152 -1.62 11.28 -0.65
CA ILE A 152 -1.50 10.33 -1.79
C ILE A 152 -2.15 8.97 -1.47
N LEU A 153 -1.87 8.41 -0.29
CA LEU A 153 -2.45 7.13 0.11
C LEU A 153 -3.97 7.25 0.26
N GLY A 154 -4.46 8.32 0.89
CA GLY A 154 -5.89 8.60 1.05
C GLY A 154 -6.58 8.72 -0.30
N ARG A 155 -6.01 9.47 -1.23
CA ARG A 155 -6.55 9.67 -2.58
C ARG A 155 -6.58 8.39 -3.41
N ALA A 156 -5.49 7.61 -3.41
CA ALA A 156 -5.43 6.32 -4.08
C ALA A 156 -6.52 5.38 -3.55
N TYR A 157 -6.70 5.38 -2.24
CA TYR A 157 -7.69 4.57 -1.56
C TYR A 157 -9.12 4.99 -1.93
N GLU A 158 -9.46 6.28 -1.80
CA GLU A 158 -10.78 6.82 -2.16
C GLU A 158 -11.12 6.58 -3.63
N TYR A 159 -10.15 6.78 -4.51
CA TYR A 159 -10.33 6.52 -5.93
C TYR A 159 -10.63 5.04 -6.19
N CYS A 160 -9.86 4.12 -5.62
CA CYS A 160 -10.13 2.69 -5.75
C CYS A 160 -11.50 2.32 -5.19
N LEU A 161 -11.87 2.84 -4.02
CA LEU A 161 -13.19 2.58 -3.45
C LEU A 161 -14.33 3.06 -4.36
N SER A 162 -14.22 4.27 -4.92
CA SER A 162 -15.22 4.81 -5.84
C SER A 162 -15.37 3.93 -7.09
N LYS A 163 -14.25 3.45 -7.64
CA LYS A 163 -14.23 2.57 -8.80
C LYS A 163 -14.78 1.17 -8.51
N PHE A 164 -14.51 0.64 -7.33
CA PHE A 164 -15.13 -0.61 -6.90
C PHE A 164 -16.65 -0.48 -6.79
N ALA A 165 -17.15 0.66 -6.29
CA ALA A 165 -18.58 0.95 -6.22
C ALA A 165 -19.23 1.02 -7.57
N GLU A 166 -18.66 1.78 -8.47
CA GLU A 166 -19.14 1.88 -9.85
C GLU A 166 -19.24 0.48 -10.48
N ALA A 167 -18.23 -0.34 -10.28
CA ALA A 167 -18.16 -1.69 -10.83
C ALA A 167 -19.20 -2.67 -10.24
N GLU A 168 -19.61 -2.46 -8.99
CA GLU A 168 -20.65 -3.28 -8.32
C GLU A 168 -22.06 -2.73 -8.50
N GLY A 169 -22.23 -1.62 -9.22
CA GLY A 169 -23.53 -0.98 -9.41
C GLY A 169 -24.14 -0.41 -8.13
N LYS A 170 -23.33 -0.22 -7.10
CA LYS A 170 -23.75 0.33 -5.80
C LYS A 170 -23.53 1.83 -5.75
N LEU A 171 -24.47 2.56 -5.21
CA LEU A 171 -24.32 3.98 -4.92
C LEU A 171 -23.26 4.19 -3.83
N ALA A 172 -22.50 5.28 -3.93
CA ALA A 172 -21.29 5.59 -3.14
C ALA A 172 -21.44 5.59 -1.60
N GLY A 173 -22.57 5.26 -1.04
CA GLY A 173 -22.87 5.23 0.39
C GLY A 173 -22.94 3.84 1.04
N GLU A 174 -22.84 2.75 0.27
CA GLU A 174 -23.05 1.38 0.78
C GLU A 174 -21.74 0.56 0.82
N PHE A 175 -20.63 1.19 1.23
CA PHE A 175 -19.36 0.48 1.28
C PHE A 175 -19.12 -0.20 2.62
N TYR A 176 -18.94 -1.51 2.57
CA TYR A 176 -18.28 -2.22 3.65
C TYR A 176 -16.77 -2.18 3.42
N THR A 177 -16.08 -1.33 4.17
CA THR A 177 -14.62 -1.36 4.22
C THR A 177 -14.19 -2.38 5.27
N PRO A 178 -13.41 -3.43 4.91
CA PRO A 178 -12.90 -4.38 5.90
C PRO A 178 -12.22 -3.67 7.06
N ALA A 179 -12.50 -4.11 8.30
CA ALA A 179 -12.01 -3.45 9.52
C ALA A 179 -10.48 -3.34 9.57
N CYS A 180 -9.76 -4.29 8.96
CA CYS A 180 -8.29 -4.24 8.85
C CYS A 180 -7.84 -3.04 8.02
N ILE A 181 -8.51 -2.74 6.90
CA ILE A 181 -8.17 -1.62 6.02
C ILE A 181 -8.47 -0.29 6.72
N VAL A 182 -9.63 -0.18 7.39
CA VAL A 182 -9.97 1.01 8.18
C VAL A 182 -8.94 1.25 9.29
N LYS A 183 -8.56 0.21 10.02
CA LYS A 183 -7.53 0.31 11.07
C LYS A 183 -6.18 0.73 10.50
N THR A 184 -5.76 0.14 9.37
CA THR A 184 -4.50 0.50 8.69
C THR A 184 -4.49 1.98 8.30
N LEU A 185 -5.57 2.45 7.66
CA LEU A 185 -5.69 3.86 7.28
C LEU A 185 -5.75 4.80 8.47
N LEU A 186 -6.55 4.47 9.49
CA LEU A 186 -6.61 5.28 10.71
C LEU A 186 -5.25 5.41 11.38
N ILE A 187 -4.49 4.32 11.45
CA ILE A 187 -3.12 4.37 12.00
C ILE A 187 -2.24 5.26 11.14
N CYS A 188 -2.26 5.13 9.82
CA CYS A 188 -1.48 5.98 8.93
C CYS A 188 -1.88 7.47 9.06
N LEU A 189 -3.17 7.79 9.07
CA LEU A 189 -3.67 9.15 9.18
C LEU A 189 -3.43 9.76 10.57
N LEU A 190 -3.66 9.00 11.64
CA LEU A 190 -3.41 9.47 13.01
C LEU A 190 -1.92 9.63 13.31
N TYR A 191 -1.08 8.79 12.66
CA TYR A 191 0.37 8.88 12.82
C TYR A 191 0.98 10.08 12.08
N THR A 192 0.32 10.55 11.04
CA THR A 192 0.82 11.63 10.17
C THR A 192 0.15 12.99 10.44
N SER A 193 -0.92 13.05 11.23
CA SER A 193 -1.56 14.31 11.60
C SER A 193 -0.93 14.88 12.88
N PRO A 194 -0.47 16.14 12.89
CA PRO A 194 -0.08 16.80 14.14
C PRO A 194 -1.28 16.83 15.08
N SER A 195 -1.04 16.49 16.35
CA SER A 195 -2.09 16.56 17.37
C SER A 195 -2.59 18.01 17.50
N PRO A 196 -3.91 18.26 17.60
CA PRO A 196 -4.43 19.61 17.90
C PRO A 196 -3.97 20.16 19.26
N ARG A 197 -3.24 19.37 20.06
CA ARG A 197 -2.70 19.77 21.36
C ARG A 197 -1.27 20.32 21.28
N ASP A 198 -0.64 20.30 20.10
CA ASP A 198 0.72 20.79 19.88
C ASP A 198 0.73 22.15 19.15
N ALA A 199 -0.42 22.83 19.11
CA ALA A 199 -0.60 24.19 18.59
C ALA A 199 -0.89 25.20 19.72
#